data_78dd070524349bebee8f8a6a4311ce65
#
_entry.id   78dd070524349bebee8f8a6a4311ce65
#
_cell.length_a   1.000
_cell.length_b   1.000
_cell.length_c   1.000
_cell.angle_alpha   90.00
_cell.angle_beta   90.00
_cell.angle_gamma   90.00
#
_symmetry.space_group_name_H-M   'P 1'
#
loop_
_entity.id
_entity.type
_entity.pdbx_description
1 polymer ?
#
loop_
_entity_poly.entity_id
_entity_poly.type
_entity_poly.pdbx_seq_one_letter_code
_entity_poly.pdbx_strand_id
1 'polypeptide(L)'
;MQRFAALYAALDASTSTRHKRDVLTAYLRAAPAEDAAWAVYFLAGGRPRRSVPARTLRAAVCAAAAIPDWLFEECYQAVGDLAETIAHLLPAAQAHDTAGLAQWMHEHLLTLRDAPADEVAARLHACWARLDPSGRYVMNKLITGGFRVGVSRQTVTKALGAAFGIDERIVARRMIGYADAKVLPDAQRFRALVAAVDGDTAHHDPALPYPFLLAHPLVELPHALGAVDDWLVEWKWDGIRAQLVRRAGTAWLWSRGEELVTERFPELAAAAAALPDGVVLDGEVLAWDHAAQRPKPFATLQTRVTRRTLSARVLRDAPAVFVAYDLLEREGVDLRARPQAERRDALEALMRAHAGPQLRLSPQLAVPDWNAVHALRTSARAADAEGLMLKRRSAAYGAGRVKTAPAGDWWKW
;
A
#
# COMPACT_ATOMS: atom_id res chain seq x y z
N MET A 1 22.88 5.87 14.76
CA MET A 1 22.83 6.07 13.30
C MET A 1 23.41 4.91 12.49
N GLN A 2 24.55 4.34 12.85
CA GLN A 2 25.26 3.30 12.06
C GLN A 2 24.41 2.06 11.73
N ARG A 3 23.65 1.50 12.70
CA ARG A 3 22.76 0.35 12.43
C ARG A 3 21.73 0.66 11.35
N PHE A 4 21.18 1.85 11.33
CA PHE A 4 20.21 2.26 10.34
C PHE A 4 20.85 2.53 8.97
N ALA A 5 22.08 3.05 8.94
CA ALA A 5 22.85 3.20 7.70
C ALA A 5 23.18 1.82 7.08
N ALA A 6 23.57 0.84 7.91
CA ALA A 6 23.79 -0.53 7.45
C ALA A 6 22.49 -1.17 6.90
N LEU A 7 21.35 -0.95 7.57
CA LEU A 7 20.04 -1.37 7.05
C LEU A 7 19.75 -0.73 5.67
N TYR A 8 19.94 0.58 5.57
CA TYR A 8 19.74 1.32 4.31
C TYR A 8 20.58 0.72 3.18
N ALA A 9 21.87 0.54 3.40
CA ALA A 9 22.78 -0.03 2.40
C ALA A 9 22.37 -1.45 1.97
N ALA A 10 21.98 -2.30 2.91
CA ALA A 10 21.52 -3.65 2.60
C ALA A 10 20.19 -3.67 1.81
N LEU A 11 19.28 -2.72 2.08
CA LEU A 11 18.03 -2.57 1.34
C LEU A 11 18.28 -2.02 -0.08
N ASP A 12 19.22 -1.11 -0.24
CA ASP A 12 19.54 -0.47 -1.52
C ASP A 12 20.30 -1.41 -2.45
N ALA A 13 21.17 -2.27 -1.91
CA ALA A 13 21.99 -3.23 -2.66
C ALA A 13 21.19 -4.34 -3.35
N SER A 14 19.89 -4.50 -3.11
CA SER A 14 19.09 -5.59 -3.62
C SER A 14 17.78 -5.14 -4.26
N THR A 15 17.37 -5.77 -5.35
CA THR A 15 16.03 -5.63 -5.95
C THR A 15 15.03 -6.69 -5.43
N SER A 16 15.52 -7.74 -4.74
CA SER A 16 14.70 -8.84 -4.22
C SER A 16 13.83 -8.40 -3.04
N THR A 17 12.51 -8.40 -3.23
CA THR A 17 11.54 -8.09 -2.16
C THR A 17 11.66 -9.05 -0.97
N ARG A 18 11.96 -10.33 -1.22
CA ARG A 18 12.18 -11.33 -0.16
C ARG A 18 13.41 -10.96 0.68
N HIS A 19 14.54 -10.69 0.03
CA HIS A 19 15.77 -10.28 0.73
C HIS A 19 15.53 -9.01 1.56
N LYS A 20 14.91 -7.98 0.98
CA LYS A 20 14.57 -6.73 1.70
C LYS A 20 13.71 -6.98 2.94
N ARG A 21 12.70 -7.85 2.82
CA ARG A 21 11.87 -8.24 3.96
C ARG A 21 12.70 -8.92 5.06
N ASP A 22 13.57 -9.86 4.67
CA ASP A 22 14.33 -10.66 5.63
C ASP A 22 15.35 -9.78 6.38
N VAL A 23 16.06 -8.88 5.68
CA VAL A 23 16.96 -7.89 6.26
C VAL A 23 16.22 -6.95 7.22
N LEU A 24 15.06 -6.44 6.80
CA LEU A 24 14.24 -5.55 7.64
C LEU A 24 13.71 -6.29 8.88
N THR A 25 13.29 -7.55 8.74
CA THR A 25 12.86 -8.40 9.87
C THR A 25 13.98 -8.56 10.91
N ALA A 26 15.22 -8.83 10.46
CA ALA A 26 16.36 -8.95 11.33
C ALA A 26 16.67 -7.63 12.07
N TYR A 27 16.62 -6.51 11.37
CA TYR A 27 16.82 -5.19 11.97
C TYR A 27 15.76 -4.89 13.05
N LEU A 28 14.47 -5.11 12.74
CA LEU A 28 13.37 -4.82 13.66
C LEU A 28 13.41 -5.63 14.94
N ARG A 29 13.94 -6.88 14.88
CA ARG A 29 14.15 -7.73 16.08
C ARG A 29 15.28 -7.24 16.97
N ALA A 30 16.31 -6.65 16.37
CA ALA A 30 17.54 -6.26 17.09
C ALA A 30 17.57 -4.79 17.52
N ALA A 31 16.76 -3.93 16.89
CA ALA A 31 16.79 -2.50 17.15
C ALA A 31 16.03 -2.13 18.44
N PRO A 32 16.51 -1.14 19.21
CA PRO A 32 15.71 -0.51 20.25
C PRO A 32 14.38 0.00 19.72
N ALA A 33 13.33 -0.04 20.54
CA ALA A 33 11.96 0.32 20.11
C ALA A 33 11.87 1.74 19.52
N GLU A 34 12.66 2.68 20.04
CA GLU A 34 12.72 4.05 19.54
C GLU A 34 13.33 4.13 18.12
N ASP A 35 14.44 3.42 17.91
CA ASP A 35 15.09 3.33 16.59
C ASP A 35 14.20 2.61 15.58
N ALA A 36 13.55 1.53 16.00
CA ALA A 36 12.60 0.79 15.17
C ALA A 36 11.39 1.66 14.78
N ALA A 37 10.90 2.49 15.71
CA ALA A 37 9.81 3.43 15.44
C ALA A 37 10.13 4.38 14.28
N TRP A 38 11.31 5.00 14.33
CA TRP A 38 11.77 5.90 13.27
C TRP A 38 12.07 5.17 11.97
N ALA A 39 12.68 3.99 12.02
CA ALA A 39 12.93 3.19 10.82
C ALA A 39 11.63 2.82 10.10
N VAL A 40 10.62 2.32 10.84
CA VAL A 40 9.29 2.02 10.29
C VAL A 40 8.64 3.27 9.71
N TYR A 41 8.69 4.41 10.41
CA TYR A 41 8.15 5.67 9.93
C TYR A 41 8.72 6.06 8.56
N PHE A 42 10.05 6.07 8.41
CA PHE A 42 10.69 6.44 7.14
C PHE A 42 10.42 5.44 6.03
N LEU A 43 10.54 4.14 6.31
CA LEU A 43 10.33 3.07 5.32
C LEU A 43 8.87 2.96 4.89
N ALA A 44 7.92 3.28 5.77
CA ALA A 44 6.50 3.38 5.43
C ALA A 44 6.14 4.67 4.65
N GLY A 45 7.13 5.54 4.41
CA GLY A 45 6.99 6.76 3.61
C GLY A 45 6.78 8.03 4.41
N GLY A 46 6.90 7.97 5.73
CA GLY A 46 6.86 9.14 6.60
C GLY A 46 8.00 10.11 6.28
N ARG A 47 7.72 11.39 6.42
CA ARG A 47 8.71 12.47 6.23
C ARG A 47 8.41 13.57 7.22
N PRO A 48 9.33 13.83 8.15
CA PRO A 48 9.27 15.05 8.94
C PRO A 48 9.30 16.27 8.00
N ARG A 49 8.82 17.39 8.45
CA ARG A 49 8.99 18.64 7.70
C ARG A 49 10.47 18.88 7.46
N ARG A 50 10.82 19.36 6.24
CA ARG A 50 12.21 19.68 5.89
C ARG A 50 12.83 20.60 6.94
N SER A 51 13.97 20.19 7.46
CA SER A 51 14.73 20.94 8.46
C SER A 51 15.72 21.93 7.84
N VAL A 52 16.29 21.60 6.65
CA VAL A 52 17.32 22.43 6.00
C VAL A 52 17.02 22.57 4.49
N PRO A 53 17.05 23.80 3.93
CA PRO A 53 16.97 24.01 2.50
C PRO A 53 18.19 23.43 1.75
N ALA A 54 17.97 22.90 0.53
CA ALA A 54 19.06 22.36 -0.29
C ALA A 54 20.21 23.36 -0.55
N ARG A 55 19.87 24.65 -0.69
CA ARG A 55 20.86 25.73 -0.86
C ARG A 55 21.80 25.84 0.37
N THR A 56 21.24 25.75 1.56
CA THR A 56 22.02 25.81 2.82
C THR A 56 22.93 24.61 2.96
N LEU A 57 22.45 23.39 2.61
CA LEU A 57 23.26 22.19 2.59
C LEU A 57 24.45 22.34 1.63
N ARG A 58 24.20 22.81 0.39
CA ARG A 58 25.24 23.03 -0.62
C ARG A 58 26.30 24.00 -0.11
N ALA A 59 25.90 25.17 0.40
CA ALA A 59 26.86 26.16 0.92
C ALA A 59 27.69 25.59 2.07
N ALA A 60 27.08 24.84 3.01
CA ALA A 60 27.79 24.20 4.10
C ALA A 60 28.83 23.17 3.62
N VAL A 61 28.48 22.35 2.60
CA VAL A 61 29.45 21.39 2.04
C VAL A 61 30.58 22.07 1.30
N CYS A 62 30.32 23.07 0.47
CA CYS A 62 31.37 23.82 -0.21
C CYS A 62 32.37 24.41 0.78
N ALA A 63 31.89 24.96 1.90
CA ALA A 63 32.74 25.47 2.96
C ALA A 63 33.53 24.34 3.66
N ALA A 64 32.91 23.21 3.99
CA ALA A 64 33.56 22.08 4.66
C ALA A 64 34.60 21.37 3.79
N ALA A 65 34.35 21.26 2.50
CA ALA A 65 35.24 20.61 1.52
C ALA A 65 36.27 21.59 0.90
N ALA A 66 36.20 22.90 1.24
CA ALA A 66 37.00 23.96 0.65
C ALA A 66 36.98 23.98 -0.89
N ILE A 67 35.80 23.78 -1.48
CA ILE A 67 35.60 23.78 -2.94
C ILE A 67 34.68 24.90 -3.39
N PRO A 68 34.86 25.45 -4.59
CA PRO A 68 33.95 26.46 -5.14
C PRO A 68 32.61 25.82 -5.61
N ASP A 69 31.58 26.65 -5.67
CA ASP A 69 30.18 26.23 -5.98
C ASP A 69 30.07 25.56 -7.34
N TRP A 70 30.82 26.02 -8.35
CA TRP A 70 30.82 25.41 -9.68
C TRP A 70 31.36 23.97 -9.67
N LEU A 71 32.38 23.67 -8.86
CA LEU A 71 32.94 22.31 -8.76
C LEU A 71 31.97 21.38 -8.04
N PHE A 72 31.27 21.89 -7.03
CA PHE A 72 30.17 21.13 -6.40
C PHE A 72 29.09 20.77 -7.41
N GLU A 73 28.71 21.72 -8.31
CA GLU A 73 27.69 21.47 -9.36
C GLU A 73 28.14 20.36 -10.33
N GLU A 74 29.37 20.39 -10.79
CA GLU A 74 29.94 19.34 -11.66
C GLU A 74 29.91 17.97 -10.96
N CYS A 75 30.30 17.89 -9.70
CA CYS A 75 30.23 16.66 -8.91
C CYS A 75 28.78 16.18 -8.77
N TYR A 76 27.85 17.10 -8.51
CA TYR A 76 26.42 16.75 -8.40
C TYR A 76 25.83 16.26 -9.71
N GLN A 77 26.19 16.86 -10.83
CA GLN A 77 25.75 16.39 -12.16
C GLN A 77 26.32 15.00 -12.49
N ALA A 78 27.55 14.72 -12.09
CA ALA A 78 28.18 13.41 -12.30
C ALA A 78 27.56 12.31 -11.44
N VAL A 79 27.22 12.59 -10.17
CA VAL A 79 26.64 11.62 -9.22
C VAL A 79 25.13 11.51 -9.36
N GLY A 80 24.43 12.61 -9.62
CA GLY A 80 22.97 12.65 -9.76
C GLY A 80 22.17 12.58 -8.48
N ASP A 81 22.83 12.52 -7.30
CA ASP A 81 22.17 12.47 -5.99
C ASP A 81 22.86 13.39 -4.99
N LEU A 82 22.10 14.34 -4.43
CA LEU A 82 22.64 15.38 -3.53
C LEU A 82 23.24 14.78 -2.25
N ALA A 83 22.60 13.79 -1.64
CA ALA A 83 23.07 13.22 -0.38
C ALA A 83 24.37 12.41 -0.58
N GLU A 84 24.48 11.72 -1.69
CA GLU A 84 25.65 10.95 -2.10
C GLU A 84 26.81 11.87 -2.44
N THR A 85 26.58 12.91 -3.25
CA THR A 85 27.59 13.95 -3.57
C THR A 85 28.15 14.57 -2.30
N ILE A 86 27.29 14.94 -1.34
CA ILE A 86 27.72 15.48 -0.06
C ILE A 86 28.61 14.49 0.70
N ALA A 87 28.18 13.23 0.78
CA ALA A 87 28.92 12.21 1.51
C ALA A 87 30.32 11.96 0.95
N HIS A 88 30.50 12.05 -0.38
CA HIS A 88 31.79 11.88 -1.06
C HIS A 88 32.73 13.08 -0.94
N LEU A 89 32.19 14.29 -0.93
CA LEU A 89 33.00 15.50 -0.89
C LEU A 89 33.52 15.85 0.51
N LEU A 90 32.91 15.34 1.57
CA LEU A 90 33.28 15.69 2.95
C LEU A 90 34.59 14.99 3.37
N PRO A 91 35.46 15.67 4.15
CA PRO A 91 36.67 15.10 4.71
C PRO A 91 36.41 13.83 5.55
N ALA A 92 37.45 13.04 5.82
CA ALA A 92 37.34 11.85 6.67
C ALA A 92 36.68 12.17 8.02
N ALA A 93 35.94 11.23 8.60
CA ALA A 93 35.32 11.40 9.91
C ALA A 93 36.38 11.46 10.99
N GLN A 94 36.17 12.34 11.96
CA GLN A 94 37.09 12.53 13.09
C GLN A 94 36.77 11.67 14.29
N ALA A 95 35.51 11.18 14.38
CA ALA A 95 35.02 10.35 15.47
C ALA A 95 33.94 9.39 14.95
N HIS A 96 33.72 8.30 15.69
CA HIS A 96 32.63 7.35 15.42
C HIS A 96 31.53 7.48 16.46
N ASP A 97 30.34 7.86 16.01
CA ASP A 97 29.21 8.02 16.90
C ASP A 97 28.42 6.69 17.02
N THR A 98 28.14 6.30 18.26
CA THR A 98 27.36 5.09 18.57
C THR A 98 25.89 5.35 18.82
N ALA A 99 25.44 6.62 18.80
CA ALA A 99 24.05 7.00 19.05
C ALA A 99 23.09 6.37 18.05
N GLY A 100 21.91 5.99 18.56
CA GLY A 100 20.84 5.40 17.77
C GLY A 100 20.19 6.37 16.78
N LEU A 101 19.32 5.85 15.90
CA LEU A 101 18.58 6.66 14.95
C LEU A 101 17.67 7.69 15.66
N ALA A 102 16.94 7.25 16.70
CA ALA A 102 16.03 8.11 17.44
C ALA A 102 16.75 9.28 18.09
N GLN A 103 17.89 9.03 18.72
CA GLN A 103 18.71 10.07 19.34
C GLN A 103 19.19 11.07 18.28
N TRP A 104 19.70 10.60 17.13
CA TRP A 104 20.08 11.46 16.01
C TRP A 104 18.92 12.32 15.50
N MET A 105 17.72 11.76 15.43
CA MET A 105 16.55 12.52 15.02
C MET A 105 16.22 13.63 16.02
N HIS A 106 16.15 13.32 17.31
CA HIS A 106 15.71 14.27 18.33
C HIS A 106 16.75 15.32 18.66
N GLU A 107 18.02 14.94 18.81
CA GLU A 107 19.07 15.86 19.26
C GLU A 107 19.70 16.67 18.12
N HIS A 108 19.73 16.12 16.91
CA HIS A 108 20.44 16.74 15.80
C HIS A 108 19.54 17.15 14.64
N LEU A 109 18.72 16.24 14.05
CA LEU A 109 18.06 16.53 12.78
C LEU A 109 16.80 17.39 12.93
N LEU A 110 15.98 17.14 13.93
CA LEU A 110 14.77 17.95 14.16
C LEU A 110 15.12 19.35 14.67
N THR A 111 16.18 19.47 15.46
CA THR A 111 16.64 20.76 16.01
C THR A 111 17.23 21.71 14.97
N LEU A 112 17.70 21.18 13.82
CA LEU A 112 18.19 22.03 12.71
C LEU A 112 17.10 22.94 12.12
N ARG A 113 15.83 22.56 12.28
CA ARG A 113 14.71 23.34 11.75
C ARG A 113 14.54 24.69 12.44
N ASP A 114 14.73 24.68 13.75
CA ASP A 114 14.47 25.83 14.60
C ASP A 114 15.78 26.56 14.96
N ALA A 115 16.92 26.12 14.37
CA ALA A 115 18.21 26.75 14.55
C ALA A 115 18.32 28.08 13.78
N PRO A 116 19.00 29.08 14.32
CA PRO A 116 19.37 30.28 13.58
C PRO A 116 20.17 29.94 12.30
N ALA A 117 19.95 30.69 11.23
CA ALA A 117 20.52 30.38 9.91
C ALA A 117 22.07 30.35 9.91
N ASP A 118 22.70 31.15 10.71
CA ASP A 118 24.14 31.21 10.91
C ASP A 118 24.70 29.99 11.68
N GLU A 119 23.90 29.37 12.55
CA GLU A 119 24.30 28.17 13.27
C GLU A 119 24.13 26.88 12.50
N VAL A 120 23.21 26.83 11.53
CA VAL A 120 22.88 25.60 10.80
C VAL A 120 24.10 24.96 10.15
N ALA A 121 24.97 25.75 9.52
CA ALA A 121 26.20 25.26 8.90
C ALA A 121 27.16 24.64 9.91
N ALA A 122 27.36 25.28 11.06
CA ALA A 122 28.25 24.78 12.13
C ALA A 122 27.70 23.47 12.72
N ARG A 123 26.38 23.37 12.93
CA ARG A 123 25.71 22.15 13.42
C ARG A 123 25.81 21.01 12.41
N LEU A 124 25.66 21.29 11.11
CA LEU A 124 25.84 20.29 10.04
C LEU A 124 27.29 19.77 10.03
N HIS A 125 28.29 20.65 10.11
CA HIS A 125 29.69 20.26 10.14
C HIS A 125 30.00 19.37 11.37
N ALA A 126 29.48 19.72 12.54
CA ALA A 126 29.62 18.91 13.75
C ALA A 126 29.00 17.52 13.60
N CYS A 127 27.84 17.43 12.94
CA CYS A 127 27.19 16.15 12.64
C CYS A 127 28.03 15.32 11.67
N TRP A 128 28.48 15.91 10.56
CA TRP A 128 29.27 15.20 9.54
C TRP A 128 30.61 14.70 10.08
N ALA A 129 31.26 15.46 10.99
CA ALA A 129 32.52 15.05 11.62
C ALA A 129 32.39 13.76 12.47
N ARG A 130 31.17 13.44 12.95
CA ARG A 130 30.89 12.29 13.83
C ARG A 130 30.41 11.04 13.06
N LEU A 131 30.14 11.16 11.77
CA LEU A 131 29.58 10.08 10.96
C LEU A 131 30.58 9.59 9.91
N ASP A 132 30.60 8.28 9.72
CA ASP A 132 31.25 7.64 8.57
C ASP A 132 30.53 8.00 7.25
N PRO A 133 31.10 7.69 6.07
CA PRO A 133 30.45 8.03 4.79
C PRO A 133 29.03 7.50 4.65
N SER A 134 28.75 6.28 5.13
CA SER A 134 27.42 5.66 5.08
C SER A 134 26.43 6.40 5.98
N GLY A 135 26.85 6.76 7.19
CA GLY A 135 26.04 7.54 8.11
C GLY A 135 25.73 8.95 7.58
N ARG A 136 26.74 9.61 6.97
CA ARG A 136 26.56 10.91 6.30
C ARG A 136 25.57 10.84 5.15
N TYR A 137 25.69 9.83 4.31
CA TYR A 137 24.77 9.60 3.21
C TYR A 137 23.33 9.47 3.70
N VAL A 138 23.08 8.59 4.67
CA VAL A 138 21.75 8.38 5.23
C VAL A 138 21.24 9.62 5.94
N MET A 139 22.06 10.31 6.75
CA MET A 139 21.69 11.58 7.38
C MET A 139 21.21 12.61 6.35
N ASN A 140 21.96 12.79 5.27
CA ASN A 140 21.61 13.73 4.21
C ASN A 140 20.34 13.31 3.46
N LYS A 141 20.10 11.99 3.27
CA LYS A 141 18.84 11.47 2.74
C LYS A 141 17.64 11.79 3.64
N LEU A 142 17.81 11.71 4.95
CA LEU A 142 16.76 12.06 5.91
C LEU A 142 16.44 13.58 5.87
N ILE A 143 17.44 14.43 5.73
CA ILE A 143 17.28 15.88 5.61
C ILE A 143 16.60 16.26 4.28
N THR A 144 17.07 15.71 3.18
CA THR A 144 16.56 16.05 1.83
C THR A 144 15.22 15.39 1.50
N GLY A 145 14.83 14.38 2.28
CA GLY A 145 13.59 13.62 2.06
C GLY A 145 13.68 12.66 0.87
N GLY A 146 14.86 12.39 0.34
CA GLY A 146 15.14 11.47 -0.79
C GLY A 146 15.19 10.00 -0.39
N PHE A 147 14.54 9.59 0.69
CA PHE A 147 14.63 8.24 1.24
C PHE A 147 13.84 7.22 0.40
N ARG A 148 14.48 6.61 -0.60
CA ARG A 148 13.90 5.60 -1.49
C ARG A 148 14.86 4.42 -1.63
N VAL A 149 14.52 3.29 -1.01
CA VAL A 149 15.27 2.03 -1.06
C VAL A 149 14.45 0.89 -1.67
N GLY A 150 13.42 1.22 -2.46
CA GLY A 150 12.54 0.22 -3.08
C GLY A 150 11.83 -0.68 -2.05
N VAL A 151 11.48 -0.14 -0.89
CA VAL A 151 10.66 -0.81 0.13
C VAL A 151 9.26 -0.21 0.09
N SER A 152 8.25 -1.06 -0.09
CA SER A 152 6.85 -0.68 -0.02
C SER A 152 6.32 -0.73 1.42
N ARG A 153 5.22 -0.03 1.70
CA ARG A 153 4.51 -0.14 2.99
C ARG A 153 4.15 -1.60 3.28
N GLN A 154 3.74 -2.37 2.27
CA GLN A 154 3.44 -3.79 2.40
C GLN A 154 4.68 -4.60 2.82
N THR A 155 5.86 -4.30 2.29
CA THR A 155 7.12 -4.95 2.70
C THR A 155 7.42 -4.68 4.17
N VAL A 156 7.20 -3.45 4.65
CA VAL A 156 7.34 -3.09 6.07
C VAL A 156 6.35 -3.87 6.94
N THR A 157 5.09 -3.92 6.53
CA THR A 157 4.03 -4.65 7.23
C THR A 157 4.36 -6.14 7.36
N LYS A 158 4.81 -6.78 6.27
CA LYS A 158 5.23 -8.19 6.25
C LYS A 158 6.45 -8.45 7.14
N ALA A 159 7.41 -7.52 7.14
CA ALA A 159 8.59 -7.63 8.00
C ALA A 159 8.24 -7.50 9.48
N LEU A 160 7.34 -6.58 9.84
CA LEU A 160 6.83 -6.44 11.22
C LEU A 160 6.08 -7.70 11.66
N GLY A 161 5.18 -8.22 10.83
CA GLY A 161 4.47 -9.48 11.12
C GLY A 161 5.42 -10.63 11.37
N ALA A 162 6.42 -10.81 10.51
CA ALA A 162 7.44 -11.85 10.64
C ALA A 162 8.38 -11.62 11.85
N ALA A 163 8.70 -10.37 12.21
CA ALA A 163 9.57 -10.06 13.34
C ALA A 163 8.93 -10.38 14.68
N PHE A 164 7.63 -10.14 14.84
CA PHE A 164 6.93 -10.19 16.11
C PHE A 164 5.84 -11.28 16.19
N GLY A 165 5.70 -12.12 15.16
CA GLY A 165 4.72 -13.21 15.14
C GLY A 165 3.26 -12.74 15.07
N ILE A 166 3.00 -11.60 14.40
CA ILE A 166 1.67 -11.00 14.29
C ILE A 166 1.17 -11.14 12.86
N ASP A 167 -0.13 -11.40 12.68
CA ASP A 167 -0.77 -11.40 11.36
C ASP A 167 -0.52 -10.06 10.66
N GLU A 168 -0.01 -10.14 9.41
CA GLU A 168 0.35 -8.94 8.64
C GLU A 168 -0.84 -8.01 8.38
N ARG A 169 -2.07 -8.52 8.36
CA ARG A 169 -3.30 -7.73 8.21
C ARG A 169 -3.59 -6.89 9.45
N ILE A 170 -3.34 -7.42 10.64
CA ILE A 170 -3.44 -6.68 11.91
C ILE A 170 -2.41 -5.55 11.93
N VAL A 171 -1.17 -5.85 11.54
CA VAL A 171 -0.12 -4.83 11.42
C VAL A 171 -0.52 -3.76 10.39
N ALA A 172 -1.05 -4.16 9.23
CA ALA A 172 -1.50 -3.22 8.19
C ALA A 172 -2.54 -2.23 8.71
N ARG A 173 -3.50 -2.71 9.49
CA ARG A 173 -4.50 -1.86 10.16
C ARG A 173 -3.86 -0.90 11.17
N ARG A 174 -2.98 -1.40 12.04
CA ARG A 174 -2.29 -0.58 13.03
C ARG A 174 -1.34 0.46 12.43
N MET A 175 -0.90 0.24 11.19
CA MET A 175 -0.07 1.15 10.40
C MET A 175 -0.84 2.36 9.84
N ILE A 176 -2.19 2.41 9.97
CA ILE A 176 -2.99 3.57 9.52
C ILE A 176 -2.50 4.80 10.26
N GLY A 177 -2.21 5.88 9.54
CA GLY A 177 -1.73 7.15 10.13
C GLY A 177 -0.35 7.06 10.80
N TYR A 178 0.35 5.91 10.79
CA TYR A 178 1.65 5.78 11.46
C TYR A 178 2.72 6.68 10.83
N ALA A 179 2.67 6.88 9.52
CA ALA A 179 3.60 7.72 8.76
C ALA A 179 3.10 9.17 8.57
N ASP A 180 2.11 9.62 9.34
CA ASP A 180 1.62 11.01 9.29
C ASP A 180 2.71 11.98 9.78
N ALA A 181 2.99 13.01 8.97
CA ALA A 181 4.01 14.03 9.28
C ALA A 181 3.67 14.89 10.50
N LYS A 182 2.42 14.89 10.97
CA LYS A 182 1.98 15.64 12.14
C LYS A 182 2.26 14.93 13.46
N VAL A 183 2.47 13.63 13.42
CA VAL A 183 2.68 12.81 14.62
C VAL A 183 4.00 12.05 14.47
N LEU A 184 5.01 12.48 15.23
CA LEU A 184 6.31 11.83 15.22
C LEU A 184 6.24 10.43 15.84
N PRO A 185 7.04 9.47 15.34
CA PRO A 185 7.11 8.14 15.91
C PRO A 185 7.84 8.14 17.24
N ASP A 186 7.40 7.28 18.15
CA ASP A 186 8.03 7.03 19.45
C ASP A 186 7.95 5.53 19.80
N ALA A 187 8.64 5.14 20.87
CA ALA A 187 8.68 3.77 21.35
C ALA A 187 7.30 3.24 21.78
N GLN A 188 6.43 4.08 22.32
CA GLN A 188 5.08 3.67 22.75
C GLN A 188 4.22 3.31 21.54
N ARG A 189 4.20 4.15 20.50
CA ARG A 189 3.49 3.86 19.25
C ARG A 189 4.02 2.61 18.56
N PHE A 190 5.36 2.42 18.59
CA PHE A 190 5.96 1.21 18.03
C PHE A 190 5.53 -0.05 18.82
N ARG A 191 5.58 -0.01 20.16
CA ARG A 191 5.10 -1.13 20.98
C ARG A 191 3.62 -1.43 20.75
N ALA A 192 2.78 -0.41 20.62
CA ALA A 192 1.37 -0.58 20.27
C ALA A 192 1.19 -1.23 18.89
N LEU A 193 2.04 -0.85 17.90
CA LEU A 193 2.04 -1.44 16.57
C LEU A 193 2.31 -2.94 16.59
N VAL A 194 3.26 -3.37 17.45
CA VAL A 194 3.74 -4.77 17.54
C VAL A 194 3.26 -5.52 18.76
N ALA A 195 2.27 -4.99 19.48
CA ALA A 195 1.68 -5.67 20.64
C ALA A 195 1.12 -7.03 20.25
N ALA A 196 1.38 -8.04 21.06
CA ALA A 196 0.80 -9.36 20.87
C ALA A 196 -0.73 -9.27 20.82
N VAL A 197 -1.33 -10.18 20.07
CA VAL A 197 -2.78 -10.34 19.98
C VAL A 197 -3.10 -11.67 20.62
N ASP A 198 -3.96 -11.70 21.61
CA ASP A 198 -4.42 -12.96 22.20
C ASP A 198 -5.09 -13.78 21.09
N GLY A 199 -4.77 -15.09 21.04
CA GLY A 199 -5.10 -15.95 19.91
C GLY A 199 -6.58 -15.96 19.50
N ASP A 200 -7.46 -15.73 20.46
CA ASP A 200 -8.92 -15.64 20.23
C ASP A 200 -9.35 -14.31 19.60
N THR A 201 -8.65 -13.20 19.88
CA THR A 201 -8.99 -11.88 19.34
C THR A 201 -8.43 -11.66 17.93
N ALA A 202 -7.41 -12.41 17.51
CA ALA A 202 -6.85 -12.32 16.15
C ALA A 202 -7.87 -12.76 15.09
N HIS A 203 -8.71 -13.74 15.38
CA HIS A 203 -9.76 -14.23 14.48
C HIS A 203 -11.01 -13.33 14.45
N HIS A 204 -11.15 -12.42 15.42
CA HIS A 204 -12.31 -11.55 15.60
C HIS A 204 -12.04 -10.07 15.30
N ASP A 205 -10.90 -9.72 14.67
CA ASP A 205 -10.67 -8.32 14.29
C ASP A 205 -11.65 -7.89 13.19
N PRO A 206 -12.59 -6.97 13.50
CA PRO A 206 -13.66 -6.58 12.58
C PRO A 206 -13.15 -5.91 11.30
N ALA A 207 -11.92 -5.42 11.31
CA ALA A 207 -11.35 -4.75 10.15
C ALA A 207 -10.81 -5.72 9.09
N LEU A 208 -10.59 -7.01 9.40
CA LEU A 208 -9.90 -7.91 8.50
C LEU A 208 -10.76 -8.40 7.34
N PRO A 209 -10.20 -8.43 6.10
CA PRO A 209 -10.85 -9.03 4.95
C PRO A 209 -10.78 -10.57 5.03
N TYR A 210 -11.57 -11.23 4.21
CA TYR A 210 -11.39 -12.64 3.92
C TYR A 210 -10.25 -12.87 2.91
N PRO A 211 -9.62 -14.06 2.91
CA PRO A 211 -8.66 -14.42 1.87
C PRO A 211 -9.29 -14.33 0.47
N PHE A 212 -8.60 -13.72 -0.49
CA PHE A 212 -9.11 -13.55 -1.84
C PHE A 212 -9.07 -14.86 -2.65
N LEU A 213 -10.17 -15.24 -3.27
CA LEU A 213 -10.21 -16.28 -4.30
C LEU A 213 -9.53 -15.76 -5.57
N LEU A 214 -8.63 -16.54 -6.19
CA LEU A 214 -7.93 -16.16 -7.42
C LEU A 214 -8.46 -16.97 -8.62
N ALA A 215 -9.07 -16.28 -9.59
CA ALA A 215 -9.53 -16.87 -10.83
C ALA A 215 -8.38 -17.42 -11.68
N HIS A 216 -8.61 -18.55 -12.34
CA HIS A 216 -7.69 -19.15 -13.30
C HIS A 216 -7.87 -18.56 -14.71
N PRO A 217 -6.81 -18.43 -15.51
CA PRO A 217 -6.97 -18.11 -16.93
C PRO A 217 -7.64 -19.27 -17.65
N LEU A 218 -8.69 -19.00 -18.43
CA LEU A 218 -9.29 -19.98 -19.31
C LEU A 218 -8.47 -20.04 -20.60
N VAL A 219 -7.81 -21.17 -20.83
CA VAL A 219 -6.96 -21.41 -22.00
C VAL A 219 -7.76 -22.12 -23.11
N GLU A 220 -8.65 -23.03 -22.71
CA GLU A 220 -9.52 -23.77 -23.62
C GLU A 220 -10.77 -22.96 -23.97
N LEU A 221 -11.50 -23.44 -25.01
CA LEU A 221 -12.78 -22.84 -25.38
C LEU A 221 -13.83 -23.15 -24.29
N PRO A 222 -14.72 -22.17 -23.97
CA PRO A 222 -15.60 -22.28 -22.80
C PRO A 222 -16.61 -23.43 -22.88
N HIS A 223 -16.95 -23.96 -24.07
CA HIS A 223 -17.81 -25.13 -24.19
C HIS A 223 -17.26 -26.39 -23.49
N ALA A 224 -15.94 -26.45 -23.22
CA ALA A 224 -15.34 -27.53 -22.42
C ALA A 224 -15.76 -27.47 -20.94
N LEU A 225 -16.35 -26.36 -20.49
CA LEU A 225 -16.83 -26.17 -19.12
C LEU A 225 -18.21 -26.80 -18.86
N GLY A 226 -18.87 -27.41 -19.88
CA GLY A 226 -20.18 -27.99 -19.75
C GLY A 226 -21.31 -27.02 -20.13
N ALA A 227 -22.48 -27.15 -19.49
CA ALA A 227 -23.65 -26.32 -19.80
C ALA A 227 -23.42 -24.86 -19.40
N VAL A 228 -23.81 -23.91 -20.24
CA VAL A 228 -23.66 -22.48 -19.99
C VAL A 228 -24.47 -22.03 -18.77
N ASP A 229 -25.61 -22.68 -18.51
CA ASP A 229 -26.50 -22.38 -17.38
C ASP A 229 -25.87 -22.68 -16.02
N ASP A 230 -24.80 -23.49 -15.97
CA ASP A 230 -24.05 -23.76 -14.76
C ASP A 230 -23.14 -22.57 -14.35
N TRP A 231 -23.08 -21.53 -15.17
CA TRP A 231 -22.16 -20.44 -15.02
C TRP A 231 -22.85 -19.08 -14.90
N LEU A 232 -22.31 -18.22 -14.01
CA LEU A 232 -22.55 -16.79 -14.02
C LEU A 232 -21.51 -16.12 -14.90
N VAL A 233 -21.95 -15.32 -15.86
CA VAL A 233 -21.08 -14.54 -16.76
C VAL A 233 -21.15 -13.09 -16.35
N GLU A 234 -19.98 -12.47 -16.13
CA GLU A 234 -19.84 -11.07 -15.73
C GLU A 234 -18.71 -10.41 -16.50
N TRP A 235 -18.70 -9.08 -16.56
CA TRP A 235 -17.54 -8.36 -17.09
C TRP A 235 -16.33 -8.53 -16.19
N LYS A 236 -15.15 -8.73 -16.81
CA LYS A 236 -13.87 -8.58 -16.14
C LYS A 236 -13.46 -7.12 -16.21
N TRP A 237 -13.77 -6.41 -15.15
CA TRP A 237 -13.44 -4.99 -15.04
C TRP A 237 -11.94 -4.74 -14.97
N ASP A 238 -11.49 -3.60 -15.54
CA ASP A 238 -10.10 -3.11 -15.46
C ASP A 238 -9.97 -2.10 -14.33
N GLY A 239 -9.66 -2.57 -13.13
CA GLY A 239 -9.61 -1.77 -11.93
C GLY A 239 -8.69 -2.31 -10.83
N ILE A 240 -9.04 -2.00 -9.60
CA ILE A 240 -8.38 -2.53 -8.41
C ILE A 240 -9.36 -3.44 -7.69
N ARG A 241 -9.13 -4.74 -7.75
CA ARG A 241 -9.93 -5.67 -6.96
C ARG A 241 -9.75 -5.40 -5.48
N ALA A 242 -10.86 -5.29 -4.77
CA ALA A 242 -10.86 -5.00 -3.35
C ALA A 242 -12.03 -5.70 -2.62
N GLN A 243 -11.84 -5.91 -1.32
CA GLN A 243 -12.94 -6.21 -0.41
C GLN A 243 -13.31 -4.96 0.39
N LEU A 244 -14.59 -4.64 0.40
CA LEU A 244 -15.18 -3.61 1.23
C LEU A 244 -15.77 -4.30 2.45
N VAL A 245 -15.19 -4.02 3.62
CA VAL A 245 -15.57 -4.60 4.91
C VAL A 245 -16.31 -3.55 5.72
N ARG A 246 -17.55 -3.83 6.13
CA ARG A 246 -18.36 -2.97 6.98
C ARG A 246 -18.73 -3.71 8.26
N ARG A 247 -18.01 -3.43 9.34
CA ARG A 247 -18.23 -4.05 10.66
C ARG A 247 -17.94 -3.05 11.78
N ALA A 248 -18.51 -3.26 12.94
CA ALA A 248 -18.32 -2.42 14.13
C ALA A 248 -18.44 -0.91 13.84
N GLY A 249 -19.43 -0.53 13.04
CA GLY A 249 -19.68 0.87 12.70
C GLY A 249 -18.66 1.52 11.77
N THR A 250 -17.67 0.79 11.27
CA THR A 250 -16.58 1.32 10.43
C THR A 250 -16.47 0.57 9.09
N ALA A 251 -15.99 1.26 8.06
CA ALA A 251 -15.74 0.67 6.76
C ALA A 251 -14.24 0.64 6.45
N TRP A 252 -13.75 -0.48 5.92
CA TRP A 252 -12.39 -0.67 5.45
C TRP A 252 -12.39 -1.18 4.02
N LEU A 253 -11.43 -0.73 3.22
CA LEU A 253 -11.23 -1.19 1.85
C LEU A 253 -9.84 -1.83 1.73
N TRP A 254 -9.82 -3.13 1.40
CA TRP A 254 -8.61 -3.92 1.27
C TRP A 254 -8.40 -4.32 -0.19
N SER A 255 -7.24 -4.03 -0.75
CA SER A 255 -6.88 -4.49 -2.09
C SER A 255 -6.56 -5.99 -2.10
N ARG A 256 -6.59 -6.61 -3.29
CA ARG A 256 -6.19 -8.02 -3.49
C ARG A 256 -4.78 -8.35 -2.95
N GLY A 257 -3.90 -7.36 -2.88
CA GLY A 257 -2.56 -7.52 -2.30
C GLY A 257 -2.53 -7.44 -0.78
N GLU A 258 -3.70 -7.49 -0.12
CA GLU A 258 -3.86 -7.33 1.34
C GLU A 258 -3.34 -5.99 1.85
N GLU A 259 -3.39 -4.95 1.01
CA GLU A 259 -3.05 -3.59 1.39
C GLU A 259 -4.33 -2.83 1.76
N LEU A 260 -4.32 -2.17 2.91
CA LEU A 260 -5.42 -1.32 3.34
C LEU A 260 -5.38 0.00 2.56
N VAL A 261 -6.38 0.21 1.71
CA VAL A 261 -6.44 1.34 0.77
C VAL A 261 -7.58 2.33 1.09
N THR A 262 -8.22 2.21 2.24
CA THR A 262 -9.35 3.06 2.67
C THR A 262 -9.05 4.55 2.53
N GLU A 263 -7.86 4.99 2.96
CA GLU A 263 -7.44 6.40 2.88
C GLU A 263 -7.31 6.92 1.43
N ARG A 264 -7.23 6.00 0.45
CA ARG A 264 -7.15 6.33 -0.98
C ARG A 264 -8.53 6.55 -1.61
N PHE A 265 -9.59 6.07 -0.95
CA PHE A 265 -10.96 6.07 -1.47
C PHE A 265 -11.95 6.53 -0.40
N PRO A 266 -11.81 7.76 0.16
CA PRO A 266 -12.65 8.25 1.25
C PRO A 266 -14.14 8.29 0.88
N GLU A 267 -14.48 8.54 -0.40
CA GLU A 267 -15.86 8.54 -0.88
C GLU A 267 -16.48 7.14 -0.87
N LEU A 268 -15.69 6.08 -1.06
CA LEU A 268 -16.18 4.69 -0.98
C LEU A 268 -16.41 4.31 0.50
N ALA A 269 -15.50 4.71 1.38
CA ALA A 269 -15.68 4.50 2.82
C ALA A 269 -16.92 5.23 3.36
N ALA A 270 -17.16 6.47 2.88
CA ALA A 270 -18.35 7.23 3.23
C ALA A 270 -19.64 6.58 2.68
N ALA A 271 -19.62 6.12 1.43
CA ALA A 271 -20.77 5.42 0.82
C ALA A 271 -21.07 4.09 1.53
N ALA A 272 -20.05 3.37 1.98
CA ALA A 272 -20.21 2.12 2.73
C ALA A 272 -20.89 2.30 4.09
N ALA A 273 -20.94 3.52 4.63
CA ALA A 273 -21.68 3.78 5.86
C ALA A 273 -23.21 3.55 5.74
N ALA A 274 -23.74 3.57 4.51
CA ALA A 274 -25.14 3.23 4.21
C ALA A 274 -25.42 1.72 4.22
N LEU A 275 -24.38 0.87 4.17
CA LEU A 275 -24.54 -0.58 4.28
C LEU A 275 -24.82 -0.98 5.74
N PRO A 276 -25.61 -2.03 5.97
CA PRO A 276 -25.76 -2.60 7.30
C PRO A 276 -24.41 -3.09 7.85
N ASP A 277 -24.30 -3.16 9.16
CA ASP A 277 -23.10 -3.69 9.82
C ASP A 277 -23.00 -5.21 9.57
N GLY A 278 -21.77 -5.76 9.58
CA GLY A 278 -21.55 -7.17 9.31
C GLY A 278 -21.68 -7.52 7.81
N VAL A 279 -21.25 -6.64 6.91
CA VAL A 279 -21.22 -6.88 5.45
C VAL A 279 -19.78 -6.90 4.93
N VAL A 280 -19.46 -7.91 4.12
CA VAL A 280 -18.21 -7.97 3.34
C VAL A 280 -18.53 -8.21 1.88
N LEU A 281 -18.16 -7.25 1.04
CA LEU A 281 -18.31 -7.30 -0.42
C LEU A 281 -16.96 -7.57 -1.07
N ASP A 282 -16.92 -8.43 -2.09
CA ASP A 282 -15.81 -8.53 -3.04
C ASP A 282 -16.19 -7.79 -4.32
N GLY A 283 -15.32 -6.94 -4.84
CA GLY A 283 -15.64 -6.08 -5.95
C GLY A 283 -14.41 -5.47 -6.62
N GLU A 284 -14.68 -4.59 -7.57
CA GLU A 284 -13.67 -3.82 -8.29
C GLU A 284 -13.83 -2.33 -8.01
N VAL A 285 -12.75 -1.65 -7.67
CA VAL A 285 -12.70 -0.19 -7.63
C VAL A 285 -12.37 0.31 -9.02
N LEU A 286 -13.23 1.15 -9.57
CA LEU A 286 -13.07 1.76 -10.89
C LEU A 286 -13.03 3.28 -10.79
N ALA A 287 -12.26 3.94 -11.63
CA ALA A 287 -12.51 5.34 -11.94
C ALA A 287 -13.78 5.43 -12.80
N TRP A 288 -14.67 6.38 -12.53
CA TRP A 288 -16.00 6.42 -13.13
C TRP A 288 -16.33 7.76 -13.76
N ASP A 289 -16.97 7.71 -14.91
CA ASP A 289 -17.60 8.87 -15.51
C ASP A 289 -19.09 8.89 -15.15
N HIS A 290 -19.46 9.76 -14.21
CA HIS A 290 -20.86 9.86 -13.76
C HIS A 290 -21.78 10.46 -14.82
N ALA A 291 -21.28 11.24 -15.77
CA ALA A 291 -22.08 11.80 -16.86
C ALA A 291 -22.35 10.74 -17.94
N ALA A 292 -21.32 10.02 -18.37
CA ALA A 292 -21.40 8.96 -19.36
C ALA A 292 -21.87 7.61 -18.78
N GLN A 293 -21.97 7.48 -17.46
CA GLN A 293 -22.35 6.25 -16.74
C GLN A 293 -21.50 5.02 -17.12
N ARG A 294 -20.18 5.21 -17.25
CA ARG A 294 -19.23 4.18 -17.68
C ARG A 294 -17.88 4.30 -16.99
N PRO A 295 -17.06 3.24 -16.93
CA PRO A 295 -15.69 3.30 -16.43
C PRO A 295 -14.85 4.28 -17.23
N LYS A 296 -13.92 4.94 -16.53
CA LYS A 296 -12.77 5.63 -17.14
C LYS A 296 -11.60 4.65 -17.28
N PRO A 297 -10.64 4.92 -18.18
CA PRO A 297 -9.44 4.08 -18.29
C PRO A 297 -8.72 3.87 -16.96
N PHE A 298 -8.18 2.68 -16.72
CA PHE A 298 -7.46 2.32 -15.50
C PHE A 298 -6.31 3.28 -15.16
N ALA A 299 -5.65 3.85 -16.19
CA ALA A 299 -4.63 4.88 -16.01
C ALA A 299 -5.11 6.08 -15.16
N THR A 300 -6.41 6.43 -15.25
CA THR A 300 -7.01 7.48 -14.41
C THR A 300 -6.98 7.08 -12.93
N LEU A 301 -7.31 5.83 -12.61
CA LEU A 301 -7.27 5.32 -11.25
C LEU A 301 -5.83 5.21 -10.72
N GLN A 302 -4.88 4.78 -11.56
CA GLN A 302 -3.47 4.70 -11.20
C GLN A 302 -2.90 6.05 -10.77
N THR A 303 -3.27 7.15 -11.42
CA THR A 303 -2.80 8.49 -11.04
C THR A 303 -3.21 8.85 -9.62
N ARG A 304 -4.32 8.31 -9.13
CA ARG A 304 -4.83 8.51 -7.79
C ARG A 304 -4.10 7.65 -6.75
N VAL A 305 -3.92 6.37 -7.05
CA VAL A 305 -3.31 5.40 -6.10
C VAL A 305 -1.85 5.71 -5.81
N THR A 306 -1.12 6.17 -6.82
CA THR A 306 0.31 6.50 -6.69
C THR A 306 0.57 7.80 -5.92
N ARG A 307 -0.43 8.65 -5.73
CA ARG A 307 -0.27 9.94 -5.02
C ARG A 307 -0.24 9.73 -3.50
N ARG A 308 0.62 10.45 -2.83
CA ARG A 308 0.71 10.45 -1.36
C ARG A 308 -0.42 11.23 -0.70
N THR A 309 -0.86 12.32 -1.33
CA THR A 309 -1.89 13.22 -0.81
C THR A 309 -3.01 13.35 -1.83
N LEU A 310 -4.23 13.16 -1.39
CA LEU A 310 -5.42 13.35 -2.21
C LEU A 310 -5.91 14.78 -2.06
N SER A 311 -5.82 15.56 -3.14
CA SER A 311 -6.45 16.87 -3.20
C SER A 311 -7.90 16.74 -3.71
N ALA A 312 -8.74 17.76 -3.43
CA ALA A 312 -10.10 17.83 -3.96
C ALA A 312 -10.13 17.73 -5.51
N ARG A 313 -9.08 18.25 -6.18
CA ARG A 313 -8.93 18.11 -7.63
C ARG A 313 -8.77 16.65 -8.05
N VAL A 314 -7.90 15.89 -7.39
CA VAL A 314 -7.68 14.47 -7.72
C VAL A 314 -8.95 13.65 -7.54
N LEU A 315 -9.73 13.92 -6.48
CA LEU A 315 -11.00 13.25 -6.24
C LEU A 315 -12.05 13.56 -7.33
N ARG A 316 -12.07 14.79 -7.85
CA ARG A 316 -12.96 15.16 -8.95
C ARG A 316 -12.51 14.61 -10.31
N ASP A 317 -11.20 14.61 -10.59
CA ASP A 317 -10.66 14.18 -11.89
C ASP A 317 -10.71 12.64 -12.04
N ALA A 318 -10.59 11.91 -10.92
CA ALA A 318 -10.66 10.46 -10.85
C ALA A 318 -11.66 9.99 -9.77
N PRO A 319 -12.97 10.29 -9.91
CA PRO A 319 -13.97 9.82 -8.95
C PRO A 319 -14.03 8.30 -9.00
N ALA A 320 -14.11 7.66 -7.81
CA ALA A 320 -14.11 6.21 -7.69
C ALA A 320 -15.51 5.67 -7.41
N VAL A 321 -15.78 4.49 -7.96
CA VAL A 321 -16.92 3.65 -7.60
C VAL A 321 -16.45 2.26 -7.21
N PHE A 322 -17.18 1.59 -6.34
CA PHE A 322 -17.01 0.18 -6.02
C PHE A 322 -18.10 -0.62 -6.72
N VAL A 323 -17.71 -1.53 -7.61
CA VAL A 323 -18.61 -2.42 -8.35
C VAL A 323 -18.56 -3.79 -7.70
N ALA A 324 -19.57 -4.11 -6.88
CA ALA A 324 -19.67 -5.37 -6.15
C ALA A 324 -20.09 -6.51 -7.07
N TYR A 325 -19.42 -7.65 -6.97
CA TYR A 325 -19.73 -8.86 -7.72
C TYR A 325 -19.84 -10.14 -6.86
N ASP A 326 -19.53 -10.06 -5.56
CA ASP A 326 -19.78 -11.14 -4.60
C ASP A 326 -20.06 -10.60 -3.20
N LEU A 327 -20.84 -11.37 -2.42
CA LEU A 327 -21.16 -11.08 -1.03
C LEU A 327 -20.62 -12.21 -0.16
N LEU A 328 -19.64 -11.88 0.69
CA LEU A 328 -18.92 -12.87 1.50
C LEU A 328 -19.47 -12.96 2.92
N GLU A 329 -20.08 -11.88 3.42
CA GLU A 329 -20.68 -11.82 4.74
C GLU A 329 -21.91 -10.90 4.71
N ARG A 330 -22.97 -11.31 5.40
CA ARG A 330 -24.18 -10.53 5.59
C ARG A 330 -24.63 -10.63 7.06
N GLU A 331 -24.85 -9.50 7.68
CA GLU A 331 -25.31 -9.42 9.09
C GLU A 331 -24.40 -10.23 10.05
N GLY A 332 -23.09 -10.27 9.76
CA GLY A 332 -22.11 -11.04 10.53
C GLY A 332 -22.07 -12.55 10.21
N VAL A 333 -22.92 -13.03 9.29
CA VAL A 333 -22.92 -14.44 8.86
C VAL A 333 -22.00 -14.63 7.67
N ASP A 334 -21.02 -15.51 7.79
CA ASP A 334 -20.11 -15.90 6.72
C ASP A 334 -20.84 -16.72 5.64
N LEU A 335 -20.90 -16.21 4.43
CA LEU A 335 -21.57 -16.82 3.29
C LEU A 335 -20.62 -17.58 2.35
N ARG A 336 -19.32 -17.60 2.61
CA ARG A 336 -18.31 -18.16 1.68
C ARG A 336 -18.54 -19.64 1.36
N ALA A 337 -19.08 -20.40 2.29
CA ALA A 337 -19.42 -21.81 2.07
C ALA A 337 -20.70 -22.02 1.22
N ARG A 338 -21.50 -20.97 1.01
CA ARG A 338 -22.72 -21.04 0.19
C ARG A 338 -22.39 -21.07 -1.30
N PRO A 339 -23.26 -21.67 -2.13
CA PRO A 339 -23.17 -21.61 -3.59
C PRO A 339 -23.08 -20.17 -4.11
N GLN A 340 -22.34 -19.96 -5.20
CA GLN A 340 -22.19 -18.63 -5.84
C GLN A 340 -23.56 -18.03 -6.23
N ALA A 341 -24.50 -18.85 -6.68
CA ALA A 341 -25.85 -18.39 -7.02
C ALA A 341 -26.56 -17.78 -5.82
N GLU A 342 -26.53 -18.42 -4.65
CA GLU A 342 -27.15 -17.91 -3.42
C GLU A 342 -26.49 -16.61 -2.95
N ARG A 343 -25.15 -16.53 -3.03
CA ARG A 343 -24.42 -15.31 -2.68
C ARG A 343 -24.75 -14.17 -3.66
N ARG A 344 -24.95 -14.49 -4.94
CA ARG A 344 -25.38 -13.52 -5.97
C ARG A 344 -26.78 -12.98 -5.67
N ASP A 345 -27.75 -13.84 -5.38
CA ASP A 345 -29.10 -13.44 -5.04
C ASP A 345 -29.12 -12.53 -3.78
N ALA A 346 -28.36 -12.91 -2.77
CA ALA A 346 -28.18 -12.12 -1.56
C ALA A 346 -27.51 -10.75 -1.83
N LEU A 347 -26.51 -10.70 -2.72
CA LEU A 347 -25.86 -9.47 -3.16
C LEU A 347 -26.86 -8.56 -3.90
N GLU A 348 -27.65 -9.10 -4.81
CA GLU A 348 -28.65 -8.34 -5.55
C GLU A 348 -29.72 -7.74 -4.63
N ALA A 349 -30.17 -8.52 -3.65
CA ALA A 349 -31.09 -8.03 -2.64
C ALA A 349 -30.49 -6.90 -1.79
N LEU A 350 -29.24 -7.04 -1.34
CA LEU A 350 -28.53 -6.01 -0.60
C LEU A 350 -28.35 -4.74 -1.44
N MET A 351 -27.87 -4.89 -2.67
CA MET A 351 -27.59 -3.74 -3.53
C MET A 351 -28.87 -3.04 -4.01
N ARG A 352 -29.99 -3.75 -4.14
CA ARG A 352 -31.30 -3.14 -4.45
C ARG A 352 -31.72 -2.14 -3.37
N ALA A 353 -31.36 -2.40 -2.10
CA ALA A 353 -31.68 -1.53 -0.97
C ALA A 353 -30.64 -0.41 -0.75
N HIS A 354 -29.37 -0.65 -1.11
CA HIS A 354 -28.25 0.18 -0.70
C HIS A 354 -27.35 0.69 -1.82
N ALA A 355 -27.63 0.36 -3.09
CA ALA A 355 -26.84 0.89 -4.21
C ALA A 355 -26.96 2.41 -4.32
N GLY A 356 -25.89 3.04 -4.77
CA GLY A 356 -25.80 4.47 -4.92
C GLY A 356 -24.74 4.86 -5.95
N PRO A 357 -24.48 6.16 -6.11
CA PRO A 357 -23.52 6.63 -7.10
C PRO A 357 -22.12 5.99 -6.98
N GLN A 358 -21.68 5.68 -5.75
CA GLN A 358 -20.37 5.11 -5.46
C GLN A 358 -20.37 3.59 -5.23
N LEU A 359 -21.54 2.98 -4.92
CA LEU A 359 -21.68 1.55 -4.71
C LEU A 359 -22.62 0.98 -5.78
N ARG A 360 -22.08 0.12 -6.64
CA ARG A 360 -22.80 -0.43 -7.79
C ARG A 360 -22.74 -1.95 -7.78
N LEU A 361 -23.77 -2.56 -8.34
CA LEU A 361 -23.79 -3.99 -8.62
C LEU A 361 -23.15 -4.26 -9.98
N SER A 362 -22.23 -5.22 -10.08
CA SER A 362 -21.75 -5.74 -11.36
C SER A 362 -22.90 -6.44 -12.09
N PRO A 363 -23.19 -6.10 -13.36
CA PRO A 363 -24.28 -6.75 -14.09
C PRO A 363 -23.94 -8.21 -14.38
N GLN A 364 -24.89 -9.10 -14.16
CA GLN A 364 -24.86 -10.45 -14.71
C GLN A 364 -25.28 -10.38 -16.19
N LEU A 365 -24.46 -10.97 -17.05
CA LEU A 365 -24.72 -11.01 -18.49
C LEU A 365 -25.62 -12.22 -18.82
N ALA A 366 -26.79 -11.98 -19.36
CA ALA A 366 -27.69 -13.04 -19.84
C ALA A 366 -27.15 -13.61 -21.15
N VAL A 367 -26.90 -14.90 -21.19
CA VAL A 367 -26.36 -15.61 -22.36
C VAL A 367 -27.10 -16.90 -22.57
N PRO A 368 -27.60 -17.17 -23.80
CA PRO A 368 -28.31 -18.41 -24.11
C PRO A 368 -27.37 -19.59 -24.36
N ASP A 369 -26.16 -19.35 -24.82
CA ASP A 369 -25.18 -20.36 -25.18
C ASP A 369 -23.74 -19.84 -25.17
N TRP A 370 -22.75 -20.70 -25.37
CA TRP A 370 -21.33 -20.35 -25.42
C TRP A 370 -20.95 -19.46 -26.61
N ASN A 371 -21.71 -19.43 -27.69
CA ASN A 371 -21.45 -18.54 -28.83
C ASN A 371 -21.77 -17.10 -28.45
N ALA A 372 -22.85 -16.89 -27.70
CA ALA A 372 -23.18 -15.57 -27.13
C ALA A 372 -22.10 -15.10 -26.13
N VAL A 373 -21.55 -16.00 -25.31
CA VAL A 373 -20.42 -15.69 -24.41
C VAL A 373 -19.19 -15.25 -25.21
N HIS A 374 -18.91 -15.95 -26.34
CA HIS A 374 -17.79 -15.60 -27.22
C HIS A 374 -17.97 -14.19 -27.86
N ALA A 375 -19.19 -13.90 -28.32
CA ALA A 375 -19.54 -12.60 -28.89
C ALA A 375 -19.36 -11.47 -27.85
N LEU A 376 -19.82 -11.67 -26.61
CA LEU A 376 -19.61 -10.73 -25.51
C LEU A 376 -18.12 -10.50 -25.23
N ARG A 377 -17.29 -11.55 -25.20
CA ARG A 377 -15.86 -11.40 -25.02
C ARG A 377 -15.24 -10.50 -26.09
N THR A 378 -15.65 -10.71 -27.35
CA THR A 378 -15.14 -9.91 -28.47
C THR A 378 -15.52 -8.43 -28.34
N SER A 379 -16.67 -8.14 -27.74
CA SER A 379 -17.17 -6.78 -27.51
C SER A 379 -16.77 -6.20 -26.14
N ALA A 380 -16.02 -6.91 -25.32
CA ALA A 380 -15.68 -6.48 -23.94
C ALA A 380 -15.05 -5.07 -23.88
N ARG A 381 -14.18 -4.73 -24.83
CA ARG A 381 -13.56 -3.39 -24.91
C ARG A 381 -14.59 -2.28 -25.12
N ALA A 382 -15.68 -2.54 -25.83
CA ALA A 382 -16.76 -1.57 -26.02
C ALA A 382 -17.56 -1.32 -24.73
N ALA A 383 -17.50 -2.29 -23.79
CA ALA A 383 -18.05 -2.18 -22.44
C ALA A 383 -17.03 -1.67 -21.41
N ASP A 384 -15.85 -1.19 -21.84
CA ASP A 384 -14.73 -0.78 -20.96
C ASP A 384 -14.28 -1.89 -20.01
N ALA A 385 -14.32 -3.15 -20.45
CA ALA A 385 -13.90 -4.32 -19.69
C ALA A 385 -12.73 -5.04 -20.39
N GLU A 386 -11.88 -5.73 -19.62
CA GLU A 386 -10.75 -6.51 -20.14
C GLU A 386 -11.17 -7.83 -20.79
N GLY A 387 -12.35 -8.35 -20.48
CA GLY A 387 -12.86 -9.64 -20.90
C GLY A 387 -14.05 -10.09 -20.04
N LEU A 388 -14.12 -11.38 -19.77
CA LEU A 388 -15.20 -11.97 -18.99
C LEU A 388 -14.69 -12.72 -17.75
N MET A 389 -15.52 -12.76 -16.73
CA MET A 389 -15.43 -13.67 -15.59
C MET A 389 -16.54 -14.71 -15.69
N LEU A 390 -16.14 -15.98 -15.58
CA LEU A 390 -17.06 -17.12 -15.52
C LEU A 390 -16.97 -17.70 -14.12
N LYS A 391 -18.09 -17.74 -13.40
CA LYS A 391 -18.17 -18.23 -12.02
C LYS A 391 -19.18 -19.38 -11.97
N ARG A 392 -18.75 -20.55 -11.50
CA ARG A 392 -19.66 -21.70 -11.39
C ARG A 392 -20.74 -21.42 -10.35
N ARG A 393 -22.02 -21.58 -10.71
CA ARG A 393 -23.17 -21.25 -9.85
C ARG A 393 -23.18 -22.04 -8.54
N SER A 394 -22.74 -23.30 -8.57
CA SER A 394 -22.70 -24.18 -7.40
C SER A 394 -21.48 -24.01 -6.51
N ALA A 395 -20.49 -23.19 -6.91
CA ALA A 395 -19.21 -23.10 -6.23
C ALA A 395 -19.28 -22.29 -4.93
N ALA A 396 -18.57 -22.76 -3.92
CA ALA A 396 -18.23 -21.98 -2.73
C ALA A 396 -17.14 -20.94 -3.06
N TYR A 397 -17.00 -19.92 -2.22
CA TYR A 397 -15.91 -18.96 -2.32
C TYR A 397 -14.64 -19.55 -1.70
N GLY A 398 -13.71 -20.00 -2.53
CA GLY A 398 -12.42 -20.56 -2.09
C GLY A 398 -11.43 -19.50 -1.59
N ALA A 399 -10.23 -19.94 -1.23
CA ALA A 399 -9.12 -19.07 -0.83
C ALA A 399 -7.89 -19.33 -1.70
N GLY A 400 -7.30 -18.27 -2.25
CA GLY A 400 -6.06 -18.34 -3.04
C GLY A 400 -6.18 -19.13 -4.35
N ARG A 401 -5.04 -19.54 -4.91
CA ARG A 401 -4.95 -20.53 -5.99
C ARG A 401 -4.76 -21.90 -5.40
N VAL A 402 -5.79 -22.71 -5.43
CA VAL A 402 -5.64 -24.13 -5.08
C VAL A 402 -5.04 -24.85 -6.28
N LYS A 403 -3.75 -25.20 -6.22
CA LYS A 403 -3.04 -25.91 -7.29
C LYS A 403 -3.62 -27.30 -7.61
N THR A 404 -4.42 -27.84 -6.73
CA THR A 404 -4.97 -29.22 -6.77
C THR A 404 -6.48 -29.28 -6.93
N ALA A 405 -7.19 -28.14 -7.09
CA ALA A 405 -8.63 -28.20 -7.33
C ALA A 405 -8.90 -28.71 -8.76
N PRO A 406 -9.77 -29.70 -8.93
CA PRO A 406 -10.28 -30.04 -10.25
C PRO A 406 -11.01 -28.81 -10.79
N ALA A 407 -10.80 -28.50 -12.08
CA ALA A 407 -11.44 -27.47 -12.90
C ALA A 407 -11.93 -26.24 -12.10
N GLY A 408 -11.19 -25.15 -12.18
CA GLY A 408 -11.45 -23.94 -11.41
C GLY A 408 -12.92 -23.50 -11.44
N ASP A 409 -13.40 -23.07 -10.30
CA ASP A 409 -14.76 -22.56 -10.13
C ASP A 409 -14.92 -21.11 -10.62
N TRP A 410 -13.78 -20.40 -10.76
CA TRP A 410 -13.73 -19.06 -11.32
C TRP A 410 -12.68 -18.98 -12.43
N TRP A 411 -13.13 -18.57 -13.61
CA TRP A 411 -12.28 -18.38 -14.79
C TRP A 411 -12.29 -16.95 -15.26
N LYS A 412 -11.14 -16.45 -15.66
CA LYS A 412 -10.97 -15.19 -16.40
C LYS A 412 -10.64 -15.50 -17.85
N TRP A 413 -11.39 -14.91 -18.75
CA TRP A 413 -11.30 -15.18 -20.19
C TRP A 413 -11.22 -13.92 -21.05
#